data_85fdfbcbeca2ef297fc69e904d8ace8c
#
_entry.id   85fdfbcbeca2ef297fc69e904d8ace8c
#
_cell.length_a   1.000
_cell.length_b   1.000
_cell.length_c   1.000
_cell.angle_alpha   90.00
_cell.angle_beta   90.00
_cell.angle_gamma   90.00
#
_symmetry.space_group_name_H-M   'P 1'
#
loop_
_entity.id
_entity.type
_entity.pdbx_description
1 polymer ?
#
loop_
_entity_poly.entity_id
_entity_poly.type
_entity_poly.pdbx_seq_one_letter_code
_entity_poly.pdbx_strand_id
1 'polypeptide(L)'
;MIIFGILIPNERKAWKMNMEQESAKNTHVLQEDEKFGTVKIADDVVAMIAALAATEVDGVAAMNGNVANELLSRVGVKGLAKGVRVDIYNKKVKVELAITMEYGFNIPATCQRVQNKVKNAIENMTGLEVTDVNIRIAGINVVHP
;
A
#
# COMPACT_ATOMS: atom_id res chain seq x y z
N MET A 1 28.59 -7.28 28.65
CA MET A 1 28.02 -7.76 28.56
C MET A 1 27.58 -8.07 29.45
N ILE A 2 27.32 -8.05 29.90
CA ILE A 2 26.95 -7.94 30.77
C ILE A 2 26.23 -8.79 31.02
N ILE A 3 26.19 -9.53 31.11
CA ILE A 3 25.42 -9.84 31.42
C ILE A 3 24.77 -10.82 31.05
N PHE A 4 25.28 -11.94 31.01
CA PHE A 4 24.64 -12.74 30.41
C PHE A 4 23.53 -13.24 31.08
N GLY A 5 23.52 -13.67 32.24
CA GLY A 5 22.41 -14.19 32.89
C GLY A 5 21.31 -13.18 32.97
N ILE A 6 21.72 -12.02 33.19
CA ILE A 6 20.76 -10.95 33.26
C ILE A 6 20.54 -10.40 31.88
N LEU A 7 21.54 -10.60 31.04
CA LEU A 7 21.43 -10.05 29.74
C LEU A 7 20.57 -10.85 28.85
N ILE A 8 20.43 -12.11 29.03
CA ILE A 8 19.57 -12.91 28.19
C ILE A 8 18.17 -12.32 28.05
N PRO A 9 17.49 -11.96 29.16
CA PRO A 9 16.22 -11.25 29.02
C PRO A 9 16.36 -9.91 28.35
N ASN A 10 17.46 -9.21 28.62
CA ASN A 10 17.71 -7.92 28.03
C ASN A 10 17.98 -8.04 26.52
N GLU A 11 18.69 -9.09 26.13
CA GLU A 11 18.94 -9.32 24.73
C GLU A 11 17.65 -9.62 23.98
N ARG A 12 16.76 -10.39 24.57
CA ARG A 12 15.45 -10.64 23.95
C ARG A 12 14.66 -9.34 23.83
N LYS A 13 14.73 -8.53 24.85
CA LYS A 13 14.01 -7.26 24.84
C LYS A 13 14.60 -6.31 23.80
N ALA A 14 15.92 -6.24 23.72
CA ALA A 14 16.58 -5.40 22.73
C ALA A 14 16.30 -5.88 21.31
N TRP A 15 16.32 -7.19 21.10
CA TRP A 15 16.04 -7.77 19.81
C TRP A 15 14.60 -7.49 19.40
N LYS A 16 13.67 -7.63 20.33
CA LYS A 16 12.28 -7.32 20.08
C LYS A 16 12.09 -5.83 19.79
N MET A 17 12.78 -4.98 20.52
CA MET A 17 12.71 -3.55 20.28
C MET A 17 13.27 -3.17 18.92
N ASN A 18 14.35 -3.81 18.50
CA ASN A 18 14.91 -3.55 17.18
C ASN A 18 13.94 -3.97 16.08
N MET A 19 13.31 -5.11 16.24
CA MET A 19 12.30 -5.56 15.30
C MET A 19 11.12 -4.59 15.26
N GLU A 20 10.70 -4.13 16.42
CA GLU A 20 9.60 -3.17 16.49
C GLU A 20 9.98 -1.84 15.83
N GLN A 21 11.23 -1.41 16.00
CA GLN A 21 11.68 -0.18 15.37
C GLN A 21 11.75 -0.31 13.86
N GLU A 22 12.23 -1.44 13.36
CA GLU A 22 12.27 -1.66 11.92
C GLU A 22 10.86 -1.75 11.35
N SER A 23 9.97 -2.42 12.06
CA SER A 23 8.58 -2.51 11.65
C SER A 23 7.86 -1.18 11.79
N ALA A 24 8.20 -0.42 12.81
CA ALA A 24 7.51 0.83 13.10
C ALA A 24 7.70 1.88 12.02
N LYS A 25 8.77 1.80 11.23
CA LYS A 25 8.96 2.72 10.13
C LYS A 25 7.93 2.51 9.04
N ASN A 26 7.43 1.27 8.92
CA ASN A 26 6.58 0.87 7.83
C ASN A 26 5.22 0.35 8.27
N THR A 27 4.91 0.44 9.55
CA THR A 27 3.65 -0.06 10.07
C THR A 27 2.89 1.02 10.84
N HIS A 28 1.58 0.88 10.82
CA HIS A 28 0.69 1.86 11.44
C HIS A 28 -0.39 1.15 12.23
N VAL A 29 -0.77 1.74 13.36
CA VAL A 29 -1.78 1.13 14.22
C VAL A 29 -3.16 1.37 13.63
N LEU A 30 -3.91 0.30 13.44
CA LEU A 30 -5.30 0.37 13.03
C LEU A 30 -6.23 0.32 14.24
N GLN A 31 -5.86 -0.49 15.22
CA GLN A 31 -6.68 -0.70 16.39
C GLN A 31 -5.80 -1.03 17.58
N GLU A 32 -6.11 -0.47 18.71
CA GLU A 32 -5.40 -0.75 19.93
C GLU A 32 -6.43 -1.09 21.00
N ASP A 33 -6.26 -2.25 21.63
CA ASP A 33 -7.17 -2.74 22.64
C ASP A 33 -6.35 -3.36 23.76
N GLU A 34 -6.56 -2.90 24.97
CA GLU A 34 -5.81 -3.38 26.13
C GLU A 34 -6.00 -4.87 26.38
N LYS A 35 -7.18 -5.39 26.06
CA LYS A 35 -7.48 -6.80 26.30
C LYS A 35 -6.93 -7.72 25.24
N PHE A 36 -7.01 -7.31 23.98
CA PHE A 36 -6.69 -8.18 22.86
C PHE A 36 -5.41 -7.82 22.14
N GLY A 37 -4.82 -6.69 22.44
CA GLY A 37 -3.57 -6.27 21.81
C GLY A 37 -3.78 -5.20 20.75
N THR A 38 -2.85 -5.15 19.81
CA THR A 38 -2.78 -4.08 18.82
C THR A 38 -2.80 -4.69 17.42
N VAL A 39 -3.57 -4.06 16.53
CA VAL A 39 -3.57 -4.43 15.11
C VAL A 39 -2.78 -3.36 14.35
N LYS A 40 -1.76 -3.79 13.62
CA LYS A 40 -0.91 -2.89 12.83
C LYS A 40 -0.96 -3.28 11.36
N ILE A 41 -0.76 -2.32 10.49
CA ILE A 41 -0.70 -2.56 9.05
C ILE A 41 0.55 -1.93 8.48
N ALA A 42 1.21 -2.62 7.55
CA ALA A 42 2.39 -2.10 6.87
C ALA A 42 2.00 -1.20 5.70
N ASP A 43 2.87 -0.24 5.37
CA ASP A 43 2.67 0.63 4.21
C ASP A 43 2.48 -0.19 2.94
N ASP A 44 3.23 -1.26 2.78
CA ASP A 44 3.16 -2.10 1.58
C ASP A 44 1.78 -2.72 1.38
N VAL A 45 1.10 -3.04 2.47
CA VAL A 45 -0.24 -3.61 2.39
C VAL A 45 -1.22 -2.56 1.88
N VAL A 46 -1.12 -1.34 2.38
CA VAL A 46 -1.98 -0.25 1.92
C VAL A 46 -1.70 0.06 0.45
N ALA A 47 -0.43 0.05 0.07
CA ALA A 47 -0.05 0.26 -1.33
C ALA A 47 -0.62 -0.83 -2.24
N MET A 48 -0.62 -2.08 -1.77
CA MET A 48 -1.19 -3.19 -2.53
C MET A 48 -2.71 -3.04 -2.68
N ILE A 49 -3.39 -2.63 -1.64
CA ILE A 49 -4.84 -2.40 -1.69
C ILE A 49 -5.14 -1.31 -2.74
N ALA A 50 -4.35 -0.24 -2.72
CA ALA A 50 -4.52 0.86 -3.67
C ALA A 50 -4.29 0.38 -5.11
N ALA A 51 -3.23 -0.39 -5.34
CA ALA A 51 -2.90 -0.89 -6.66
C ALA A 51 -3.99 -1.82 -7.20
N LEU A 52 -4.46 -2.74 -6.38
CA LEU A 52 -5.52 -3.67 -6.77
C LEU A 52 -6.81 -2.92 -7.10
N ALA A 53 -7.17 -1.96 -6.26
CA ALA A 53 -8.38 -1.18 -6.48
C ALA A 53 -8.29 -0.38 -7.79
N ALA A 54 -7.13 0.19 -8.07
CA ALA A 54 -6.93 0.96 -9.28
C ALA A 54 -7.07 0.09 -10.54
N THR A 55 -6.54 -1.12 -10.50
CA THR A 55 -6.60 -2.01 -11.66
C THR A 55 -7.99 -2.55 -11.93
N GLU A 56 -8.89 -2.46 -10.97
CA GLU A 56 -10.27 -2.88 -11.17
C GLU A 56 -11.11 -1.88 -11.94
N VAL A 57 -10.62 -0.67 -12.13
CA VAL A 57 -11.35 0.38 -12.84
C VAL A 57 -11.17 0.22 -14.33
N ASP A 58 -12.28 0.26 -15.07
CA ASP A 58 -12.24 0.19 -16.53
C ASP A 58 -11.47 1.39 -17.08
N GLY A 59 -10.56 1.13 -18.01
CA GLY A 59 -9.74 2.17 -18.59
C GLY A 59 -8.33 2.22 -18.02
N VAL A 60 -8.08 1.52 -16.91
CA VAL A 60 -6.75 1.41 -16.37
C VAL A 60 -6.12 0.14 -16.92
N ALA A 61 -5.06 0.29 -17.70
CA ALA A 61 -4.39 -0.85 -18.33
C ALA A 61 -3.49 -1.56 -17.34
N ALA A 62 -2.72 -0.78 -16.57
CA ALA A 62 -1.79 -1.36 -15.60
C ALA A 62 -1.28 -0.28 -14.68
N MET A 63 -0.71 -0.69 -13.56
CA MET A 63 0.09 0.20 -12.73
C MET A 63 1.45 0.36 -13.39
N ASN A 64 1.97 1.59 -13.37
CA ASN A 64 3.27 1.86 -13.95
C ASN A 64 4.35 1.06 -13.20
N GLY A 65 5.17 0.34 -13.93
CA GLY A 65 6.18 -0.50 -13.34
C GLY A 65 5.66 -1.85 -12.87
N ASN A 66 4.37 -2.08 -13.02
CA ASN A 66 3.78 -3.35 -12.68
C ASN A 66 3.92 -4.32 -13.85
N VAL A 67 3.78 -5.59 -13.59
CA VAL A 67 3.91 -6.62 -14.59
C VAL A 67 2.58 -7.32 -14.80
N ALA A 68 2.47 -8.09 -15.83
CA ALA A 68 1.26 -8.84 -16.12
C ALA A 68 0.88 -9.74 -14.95
N ASN A 69 -0.41 -10.03 -14.82
CA ASN A 69 -0.92 -10.85 -13.72
C ASN A 69 -0.19 -12.19 -13.58
N GLU A 70 0.27 -12.73 -14.68
CA GLU A 70 1.03 -13.97 -14.70
C GLU A 70 2.33 -13.85 -13.88
N LEU A 71 2.89 -12.65 -13.84
CA LEU A 71 4.13 -12.42 -13.12
C LEU A 71 3.90 -12.03 -11.66
N LEU A 72 2.66 -11.72 -11.28
CA LEU A 72 2.36 -11.37 -9.89
C LEU A 72 2.70 -12.52 -8.95
N SER A 73 2.47 -13.74 -9.38
CA SER A 73 2.80 -14.90 -8.57
C SER A 73 4.30 -15.07 -8.39
N ARG A 74 5.10 -14.51 -9.31
CA ARG A 74 6.56 -14.60 -9.23
C ARG A 74 7.18 -13.47 -8.44
N VAL A 75 6.65 -12.24 -8.63
CA VAL A 75 7.22 -11.07 -7.97
C VAL A 75 6.54 -10.78 -6.65
N GLY A 76 5.33 -11.27 -6.46
CA GLY A 76 4.60 -11.09 -5.22
C GLY A 76 4.11 -9.67 -5.01
N VAL A 77 3.87 -9.35 -3.76
CA VAL A 77 3.26 -8.09 -3.33
C VAL A 77 4.07 -6.87 -3.73
N LYS A 78 5.38 -6.96 -3.66
CA LYS A 78 6.24 -5.82 -3.97
C LYS A 78 6.14 -5.39 -5.43
N GLY A 79 5.98 -6.36 -6.33
CA GLY A 79 5.81 -6.06 -7.74
C GLY A 79 4.50 -5.34 -8.01
N LEU A 80 3.44 -5.74 -7.33
CA LEU A 80 2.13 -5.14 -7.50
C LEU A 80 2.12 -3.69 -7.04
N ALA A 81 2.79 -3.39 -5.95
CA ALA A 81 2.78 -2.05 -5.36
C ALA A 81 3.83 -1.11 -5.95
N LYS A 82 4.54 -1.52 -6.97
CA LYS A 82 5.69 -0.77 -7.48
C LYS A 82 5.35 0.64 -7.98
N GLY A 83 4.19 0.85 -8.54
CA GLY A 83 3.77 2.16 -9.03
C GLY A 83 3.01 2.99 -8.01
N VAL A 84 3.04 2.60 -6.74
CA VAL A 84 2.26 3.25 -5.69
C VAL A 84 3.17 3.76 -4.59
N ARG A 85 2.92 4.98 -4.18
CA ARG A 85 3.60 5.56 -3.02
C ARG A 85 2.52 5.90 -2.00
N VAL A 86 2.71 5.48 -0.77
CA VAL A 86 1.77 5.70 0.31
C VAL A 86 2.46 6.42 1.46
N ASP A 87 1.81 7.43 1.99
CA ASP A 87 2.29 8.16 3.14
C ASP A 87 1.18 8.15 4.18
N ILE A 88 1.45 7.54 5.33
CA ILE A 88 0.47 7.39 6.39
C ILE A 88 0.96 8.13 7.64
N TYR A 89 0.12 9.04 8.11
CA TYR A 89 0.42 9.76 9.32
C TYR A 89 -0.86 9.99 10.10
N ASN A 90 -0.84 9.63 11.36
CA ASN A 90 -1.95 9.86 12.29
C ASN A 90 -3.28 9.32 11.74
N LYS A 91 -3.25 8.09 11.23
CA LYS A 91 -4.40 7.39 10.66
C LYS A 91 -4.97 8.05 9.39
N LYS A 92 -4.20 8.94 8.78
CA LYS A 92 -4.57 9.56 7.53
C LYS A 92 -3.61 9.10 6.43
N VAL A 93 -4.16 8.87 5.27
CA VAL A 93 -3.42 8.26 4.15
C VAL A 93 -3.40 9.20 2.96
N LYS A 94 -2.19 9.39 2.41
CA LYS A 94 -2.03 10.05 1.10
C LYS A 94 -1.48 9.00 0.16
N VAL A 95 -2.07 8.90 -1.00
CA VAL A 95 -1.67 7.90 -1.99
C VAL A 95 -1.26 8.58 -3.27
N GLU A 96 -0.16 8.16 -3.84
CA GLU A 96 0.25 8.60 -5.18
C GLU A 96 0.31 7.36 -6.06
N LEU A 97 -0.37 7.43 -7.20
CA LEU A 97 -0.44 6.33 -8.15
C LEU A 97 0.10 6.77 -9.49
N ALA A 98 0.93 5.93 -10.09
CA ALA A 98 1.34 6.10 -11.48
C ALA A 98 0.69 4.98 -12.28
N ILE A 99 -0.22 5.32 -13.18
CA ILE A 99 -0.98 4.33 -13.93
C ILE A 99 -0.81 4.51 -15.43
N THR A 100 -1.03 3.43 -16.15
CA THR A 100 -1.13 3.45 -17.61
C THR A 100 -2.59 3.30 -17.97
N MET A 101 -3.06 4.19 -18.82
CA MET A 101 -4.45 4.19 -19.26
C MET A 101 -4.60 3.44 -20.58
N GLU A 102 -5.78 2.93 -20.82
CA GLU A 102 -6.10 2.39 -22.14
C GLU A 102 -6.59 3.52 -23.03
N TYR A 103 -6.16 3.47 -24.30
CA TYR A 103 -6.58 4.47 -25.27
C TYR A 103 -8.09 4.43 -25.47
N GLY A 104 -8.67 5.58 -25.60
CA GLY A 104 -10.12 5.71 -25.84
C GLY A 104 -10.93 6.04 -24.61
N PHE A 105 -10.36 5.95 -23.44
CA PHE A 105 -11.07 6.31 -22.22
C PHE A 105 -10.81 7.79 -21.87
N ASN A 106 -11.80 8.40 -21.24
CA ASN A 106 -11.67 9.79 -20.79
C ASN A 106 -10.79 9.82 -19.53
N ILE A 107 -9.68 10.54 -19.60
CA ILE A 107 -8.70 10.56 -18.51
C ILE A 107 -9.30 11.13 -17.21
N PRO A 108 -9.88 12.34 -17.18
CA PRO A 108 -10.41 12.88 -15.93
C PRO A 108 -11.50 12.00 -15.31
N ALA A 109 -12.40 11.47 -16.12
CA ALA A 109 -13.47 10.62 -15.61
C ALA A 109 -12.95 9.33 -15.03
N THR A 110 -11.97 8.70 -15.71
CA THR A 110 -11.37 7.46 -15.25
C THR A 110 -10.58 7.70 -13.96
N CYS A 111 -9.81 8.78 -13.91
CA CYS A 111 -9.05 9.13 -12.71
C CYS A 111 -9.96 9.36 -11.51
N GLN A 112 -11.11 9.98 -11.74
CA GLN A 112 -12.07 10.18 -10.66
C GLN A 112 -12.60 8.85 -10.12
N ARG A 113 -12.86 7.90 -11.01
CA ARG A 113 -13.28 6.56 -10.58
C ARG A 113 -12.18 5.84 -9.81
N VAL A 114 -10.94 5.99 -10.27
CA VAL A 114 -9.79 5.41 -9.57
C VAL A 114 -9.66 6.01 -8.18
N GLN A 115 -9.76 7.33 -8.06
CA GLN A 115 -9.67 8.01 -6.77
C GLN A 115 -10.74 7.49 -5.81
N ASN A 116 -11.97 7.37 -6.27
CA ASN A 116 -13.06 6.89 -5.43
C ASN A 116 -12.88 5.43 -5.05
N LYS A 117 -12.46 4.62 -6.01
CA LYS A 117 -12.28 3.18 -5.77
C LYS A 117 -11.16 2.92 -4.76
N VAL A 118 -10.03 3.61 -4.95
CA VAL A 118 -8.88 3.48 -4.06
C VAL A 118 -9.23 3.95 -2.64
N LYS A 119 -9.86 5.11 -2.56
CA LYS A 119 -10.27 5.65 -1.27
C LYS A 119 -11.19 4.70 -0.54
N ASN A 120 -12.23 4.23 -1.21
CA ASN A 120 -13.20 3.33 -0.59
C ASN A 120 -12.57 2.01 -0.19
N ALA A 121 -11.71 1.45 -1.02
CA ALA A 121 -11.06 0.18 -0.71
C ALA A 121 -10.17 0.30 0.53
N ILE A 122 -9.36 1.34 0.60
CA ILE A 122 -8.48 1.53 1.75
C ILE A 122 -9.29 1.78 3.01
N GLU A 123 -10.27 2.67 2.96
CA GLU A 123 -11.06 3.00 4.15
C GLU A 123 -11.87 1.80 4.64
N ASN A 124 -12.44 1.03 3.73
CA ASN A 124 -13.23 -0.14 4.11
C ASN A 124 -12.40 -1.27 4.68
N MET A 125 -11.19 -1.47 4.15
CA MET A 125 -10.36 -2.58 4.60
C MET A 125 -9.52 -2.24 5.83
N THR A 126 -9.13 -1.00 6.00
CA THR A 126 -8.19 -0.62 7.06
C THR A 126 -8.79 0.26 8.14
N GLY A 127 -9.85 0.96 7.82
CA GLY A 127 -10.41 1.94 8.74
C GLY A 127 -9.64 3.25 8.79
N LEU A 128 -8.58 3.38 7.98
CA LEU A 128 -7.83 4.64 7.89
C LEU A 128 -8.59 5.63 7.03
N GLU A 129 -8.33 6.92 7.25
CA GLU A 129 -8.94 7.98 6.46
C GLU A 129 -8.03 8.33 5.30
N VAL A 130 -8.54 8.26 4.08
CA VAL A 130 -7.77 8.67 2.89
C VAL A 130 -8.05 10.13 2.61
N THR A 131 -7.03 10.96 2.70
CA THR A 131 -7.16 12.40 2.48
C THR A 131 -6.86 12.80 1.05
N ASP A 132 -5.92 12.12 0.41
CA ASP A 132 -5.52 12.46 -0.95
C ASP A 132 -5.24 11.20 -1.75
N VAL A 133 -5.72 11.18 -2.97
CA VAL A 133 -5.33 10.17 -3.96
C VAL A 133 -4.89 10.93 -5.19
N ASN A 134 -3.57 11.00 -5.39
CA ASN A 134 -2.98 11.72 -6.50
C ASN A 134 -2.61 10.72 -7.59
N ILE A 135 -3.06 10.99 -8.81
CA ILE A 135 -2.85 10.06 -9.92
C ILE A 135 -2.01 10.72 -10.99
N ARG A 136 -0.97 10.01 -11.41
CA ARG A 136 -0.15 10.44 -12.53
C ARG A 136 -0.33 9.46 -13.66
N ILE A 137 -0.68 9.97 -14.83
CA ILE A 137 -0.79 9.14 -16.01
C ILE A 137 0.60 9.00 -16.62
N ALA A 138 1.16 7.83 -16.48
CA ALA A 138 2.51 7.56 -16.93
C ALA A 138 2.60 7.12 -18.39
N GLY A 139 1.50 6.67 -18.95
CA GLY A 139 1.48 6.25 -20.33
C GLY A 139 0.10 5.85 -20.79
N ILE A 140 -0.04 5.61 -22.06
CA ILE A 140 -1.27 5.18 -22.68
C ILE A 140 -0.99 3.91 -23.49
N ASN A 141 -1.76 2.87 -23.19
CA ASN A 141 -1.63 1.61 -23.89
C ASN A 141 -2.55 1.64 -25.12
N VAL A 142 -1.94 1.54 -26.29
CA VAL A 142 -2.70 1.51 -27.53
C VAL A 142 -2.78 0.05 -27.97
N VAL A 143 -4.00 -0.49 -27.90
CA VAL A 143 -4.20 -1.86 -28.33
C VAL A 143 -4.55 -1.83 -29.79
N HIS A 144 -3.75 -2.50 -30.59
CA HIS A 144 -4.05 -2.65 -31.99
C HIS A 144 -4.88 -3.91 -32.17
N PRO A 145 -6.05 -3.81 -32.77
CA PRO A 145 -6.86 -4.98 -33.03
C PRO A 145 -6.21 -5.92 -34.04
#